data_5c5cf5c7b685db5ce90d30018aef37d9
#
_entry.id   5c5cf5c7b685db5ce90d30018aef37d9
#
_cell.length_a   1.000
_cell.length_b   1.000
_cell.length_c   1.000
_cell.angle_alpha   90.00
_cell.angle_beta   90.00
_cell.angle_gamma   90.00
#
_symmetry.space_group_name_H-M   'P 1'
#
loop_
_entity.id
_entity.type
_entity.pdbx_description
1 polymer ?
#
loop_
_entity_poly.entity_id
_entity_poly.type
_entity_poly.pdbx_seq_one_letter_code
_entity_poly.pdbx_strand_id
1 'polypeptide(L)'
;MLKLVIATALVIASGLACAAEPPLTAARYAQELGVGIDVDWARTERGIREFDPLVVRDFHAKGIRHVRIRVADEPTEARLIHLRKLVEACEQYGVIPVIAYQADEYKNDPKADNEKEVINWWIAVAHYFGQRSPMLGFDLIYEPADKLNHNLASLNRVYEKTIKAIHDIDPQRMIFIAPRLRAAPEDLSSLKLPPRSQNYLLAEWHIFPWGPLKNNGKYPWTSGTAAEKAAIHNRIATALRWQQKTGHVSWVGGWGVGESNRFTPTASQMAFATFMACELQKAKIPYAVNADFQFYDGEEGAWRPAPEPLLQVMIAPVCDKPGEKPGHRAVKPAARDAGRATPAAASTAKSAAPSGSSASPD
;
A
#
# COMPACT_ATOMS: atom_id res chain seq x y z
N MET A 1 -34.59 -27.17 -73.44
CA MET A 1 -33.25 -26.57 -73.06
C MET A 1 -33.34 -25.81 -71.74
N LEU A 2 -32.94 -26.45 -70.66
CA LEU A 2 -33.05 -25.92 -69.32
C LEU A 2 -31.67 -25.33 -68.97
N LYS A 3 -31.59 -23.99 -68.76
CA LYS A 3 -30.33 -23.29 -68.34
C LYS A 3 -30.23 -23.33 -66.83
N LEU A 4 -29.24 -24.08 -66.31
CA LEU A 4 -28.88 -24.16 -64.94
C LEU A 4 -28.02 -22.94 -64.60
N VAL A 5 -28.52 -22.06 -63.74
CA VAL A 5 -27.73 -20.93 -63.18
C VAL A 5 -27.13 -21.38 -61.86
N ILE A 6 -25.81 -21.57 -61.81
CA ILE A 6 -25.07 -21.87 -60.59
C ILE A 6 -24.69 -20.49 -59.90
N ALA A 7 -25.34 -20.20 -58.82
CA ALA A 7 -24.95 -19.03 -57.96
C ALA A 7 -23.83 -19.45 -57.02
N THR A 8 -22.61 -18.92 -57.22
CA THR A 8 -21.46 -19.12 -56.35
C THR A 8 -21.55 -18.13 -55.18
N ALA A 9 -21.91 -18.64 -54.01
CA ALA A 9 -21.89 -17.83 -52.77
C ALA A 9 -20.42 -17.65 -52.28
N LEU A 10 -19.92 -16.42 -52.34
CA LEU A 10 -18.62 -16.05 -51.82
C LEU A 10 -18.75 -15.82 -50.29
N VAL A 11 -18.29 -16.78 -49.48
CA VAL A 11 -18.22 -16.64 -48.03
C VAL A 11 -16.98 -15.80 -47.70
N ILE A 12 -17.17 -14.50 -47.38
CA ILE A 12 -16.12 -13.63 -46.83
C ILE A 12 -16.01 -13.98 -45.34
N ALA A 13 -15.01 -14.77 -44.98
CA ALA A 13 -14.61 -14.99 -43.61
C ALA A 13 -13.92 -13.72 -43.10
N SER A 14 -14.64 -12.83 -42.42
CA SER A 14 -14.08 -11.71 -41.69
C SER A 14 -13.33 -12.24 -40.46
N GLY A 15 -12.05 -12.50 -40.61
CA GLY A 15 -11.16 -12.78 -39.50
C GLY A 15 -11.09 -11.55 -38.59
N LEU A 16 -11.76 -11.60 -37.44
CA LEU A 16 -11.52 -10.68 -36.32
C LEU A 16 -10.08 -10.95 -35.88
N ALA A 17 -9.14 -10.12 -36.35
CA ALA A 17 -7.81 -10.04 -35.76
C ALA A 17 -8.00 -9.56 -34.34
N CYS A 18 -7.87 -10.47 -33.36
CA CYS A 18 -7.77 -10.11 -31.96
C CYS A 18 -6.49 -9.25 -31.81
N ALA A 19 -6.61 -7.93 -31.73
CA ALA A 19 -5.48 -7.06 -31.47
C ALA A 19 -4.90 -7.48 -30.13
N ALA A 20 -3.63 -7.88 -30.10
CA ALA A 20 -2.94 -8.18 -28.86
C ALA A 20 -3.04 -6.96 -27.94
N GLU A 21 -3.44 -7.18 -26.70
CA GLU A 21 -3.46 -6.08 -25.72
C GLU A 21 -2.08 -5.42 -25.66
N PRO A 22 -2.02 -4.07 -25.60
CA PRO A 22 -0.74 -3.38 -25.50
C PRO A 22 -0.05 -3.80 -24.20
N PRO A 23 1.29 -3.92 -24.18
CA PRO A 23 2.03 -4.32 -23.02
C PRO A 23 1.73 -3.37 -21.83
N LEU A 24 1.68 -3.93 -20.62
CA LEU A 24 1.48 -3.19 -19.40
C LEU A 24 2.64 -2.17 -19.23
N THR A 25 2.30 -0.90 -19.06
CA THR A 25 3.29 0.15 -18.78
C THR A 25 3.20 0.59 -17.32
N ALA A 26 4.28 1.17 -16.76
CA ALA A 26 4.27 1.71 -15.40
C ALA A 26 3.17 2.78 -15.22
N ALA A 27 2.87 3.57 -16.25
CA ALA A 27 1.79 4.55 -16.19
C ALA A 27 0.40 3.90 -16.07
N ARG A 28 0.11 2.83 -16.84
CA ARG A 28 -1.12 2.07 -16.71
C ARG A 28 -1.16 1.33 -15.38
N TYR A 29 -0.06 0.71 -14.99
CA TYR A 29 0.05 0.01 -13.71
C TYR A 29 -0.22 0.95 -12.51
N ALA A 30 0.33 2.17 -12.53
CA ALA A 30 0.07 3.18 -11.49
C ALA A 30 -1.42 3.57 -11.39
N GLN A 31 -2.15 3.60 -12.51
CA GLN A 31 -3.60 3.85 -12.50
C GLN A 31 -4.38 2.70 -11.86
N GLU A 32 -3.96 1.45 -12.11
CA GLU A 32 -4.59 0.26 -11.54
C GLU A 32 -4.29 0.11 -10.03
N LEU A 33 -3.13 0.55 -9.55
CA LEU A 33 -2.79 0.51 -8.13
C LEU A 33 -3.82 1.22 -7.24
N GLY A 34 -4.31 2.39 -7.64
CA GLY A 34 -5.29 3.14 -6.86
C GLY A 34 -4.88 3.34 -5.40
N VAL A 35 -5.76 2.97 -4.47
CA VAL A 35 -5.49 3.02 -3.02
C VAL A 35 -5.18 1.62 -2.50
N GLY A 36 -4.12 1.49 -1.73
CA GLY A 36 -3.69 0.25 -1.13
C GLY A 36 -3.36 0.36 0.36
N ILE A 37 -2.79 -0.71 0.88
CA ILE A 37 -2.41 -0.81 2.28
C ILE A 37 -1.16 -1.69 2.45
N ASP A 38 -0.28 -1.32 3.39
CA ASP A 38 0.84 -2.17 3.79
C ASP A 38 0.35 -3.32 4.66
N VAL A 39 0.91 -4.52 4.44
CA VAL A 39 0.54 -5.71 5.19
C VAL A 39 1.77 -6.44 5.74
N ASP A 40 1.62 -7.00 6.94
CA ASP A 40 2.67 -7.77 7.63
C ASP A 40 2.51 -9.30 7.47
N TRP A 41 1.74 -9.74 6.48
CA TRP A 41 1.40 -11.16 6.27
C TRP A 41 2.61 -12.06 5.95
N ALA A 42 3.74 -11.48 5.55
CA ALA A 42 5.00 -12.22 5.33
C ALA A 42 6.17 -11.68 6.17
N ARG A 43 5.96 -10.65 7.00
CA ARG A 43 7.02 -10.01 7.78
C ARG A 43 7.13 -10.55 9.20
N THR A 44 6.02 -10.91 9.82
CA THR A 44 5.96 -11.35 11.20
C THR A 44 5.43 -12.77 11.30
N GLU A 45 5.87 -13.52 12.31
CA GLU A 45 5.33 -14.86 12.58
C GLU A 45 3.80 -14.82 12.80
N ARG A 46 3.32 -13.78 13.43
CA ARG A 46 1.88 -13.56 13.63
C ARG A 46 1.17 -13.40 12.28
N GLY A 47 1.65 -12.52 11.42
CA GLY A 47 1.06 -12.29 10.11
C GLY A 47 1.04 -13.55 9.24
N ILE A 48 2.14 -14.35 9.29
CA ILE A 48 2.22 -15.62 8.57
C ILE A 48 1.20 -16.63 9.08
N ARG A 49 1.07 -16.75 10.40
CA ARG A 49 0.16 -17.71 11.04
C ARG A 49 -1.31 -17.36 10.86
N GLU A 50 -1.63 -16.07 10.95
CA GLU A 50 -2.99 -15.56 10.92
C GLU A 50 -3.52 -15.25 9.52
N PHE A 51 -2.69 -15.43 8.48
CA PHE A 51 -3.12 -15.15 7.12
C PHE A 51 -4.21 -16.13 6.65
N ASP A 52 -5.40 -15.58 6.38
CA ASP A 52 -6.50 -16.23 5.69
C ASP A 52 -6.72 -15.50 4.35
N PRO A 53 -6.79 -16.21 3.21
CA PRO A 53 -7.11 -15.60 1.91
C PRO A 53 -8.37 -14.72 1.89
N LEU A 54 -9.33 -14.98 2.78
CA LEU A 54 -10.55 -14.18 2.89
C LEU A 54 -10.30 -12.72 3.30
N VAL A 55 -9.18 -12.42 3.97
CA VAL A 55 -8.79 -11.03 4.29
C VAL A 55 -8.62 -10.20 3.02
N VAL A 56 -8.12 -10.81 1.93
CA VAL A 56 -7.93 -10.11 0.65
C VAL A 56 -9.28 -9.76 0.01
N ARG A 57 -10.27 -10.67 0.11
CA ARG A 57 -11.66 -10.40 -0.30
C ARG A 57 -12.24 -9.20 0.44
N ASP A 58 -12.04 -9.16 1.77
CA ASP A 58 -12.57 -8.09 2.60
C ASP A 58 -11.89 -6.74 2.31
N PHE A 59 -10.60 -6.78 1.98
CA PHE A 59 -9.85 -5.60 1.54
C PHE A 59 -10.38 -5.10 0.20
N HIS A 60 -10.56 -5.99 -0.78
CA HIS A 60 -11.15 -5.62 -2.06
C HIS A 60 -12.56 -5.01 -1.90
N ALA A 61 -13.41 -5.64 -1.09
CA ALA A 61 -14.76 -5.15 -0.81
C ALA A 61 -14.76 -3.77 -0.13
N LYS A 62 -13.70 -3.44 0.63
CA LYS A 62 -13.51 -2.13 1.26
C LYS A 62 -13.02 -1.06 0.28
N GLY A 63 -12.57 -1.44 -0.93
CA GLY A 63 -12.03 -0.54 -1.94
C GLY A 63 -10.50 -0.48 -1.98
N ILE A 64 -9.80 -1.36 -1.27
CA ILE A 64 -8.35 -1.51 -1.34
C ILE A 64 -8.01 -2.24 -2.64
N ARG A 65 -7.18 -1.60 -3.48
CA ARG A 65 -6.83 -2.07 -4.83
C ARG A 65 -5.48 -2.79 -4.88
N HIS A 66 -4.57 -2.47 -3.97
CA HIS A 66 -3.27 -3.15 -3.87
C HIS A 66 -2.85 -3.35 -2.42
N VAL A 67 -1.99 -4.33 -2.20
CA VAL A 67 -1.31 -4.55 -0.93
C VAL A 67 0.19 -4.56 -1.12
N ARG A 68 0.94 -3.90 -0.22
CA ARG A 68 2.38 -4.06 -0.14
C ARG A 68 2.73 -5.10 0.91
N ILE A 69 3.23 -6.25 0.46
CA ILE A 69 3.60 -7.40 1.27
C ILE A 69 5.05 -7.23 1.70
N ARG A 70 5.27 -6.84 2.94
CA ARG A 70 6.62 -6.65 3.49
C ARG A 70 7.26 -7.97 3.87
N VAL A 71 8.53 -8.16 3.49
CA VAL A 71 9.31 -9.39 3.76
C VAL A 71 10.68 -8.98 4.33
N ALA A 72 11.08 -9.59 5.44
CA ALA A 72 12.39 -9.36 6.05
C ALA A 72 13.34 -10.56 5.89
N ASP A 73 12.81 -11.76 5.85
CA ASP A 73 13.57 -13.00 5.91
C ASP A 73 14.10 -13.44 4.53
N GLU A 74 15.03 -14.39 4.59
CA GLU A 74 15.59 -15.07 3.43
C GLU A 74 14.51 -15.76 2.58
N PRO A 75 14.71 -15.85 1.25
CA PRO A 75 13.76 -16.43 0.31
C PRO A 75 13.86 -17.98 0.30
N THR A 76 13.72 -18.59 1.48
CA THR A 76 13.68 -20.04 1.62
C THR A 76 12.49 -20.63 0.87
N GLU A 77 12.54 -21.93 0.55
CA GLU A 77 11.41 -22.59 -0.14
C GLU A 77 10.09 -22.39 0.62
N ALA A 78 10.09 -22.55 1.93
CA ALA A 78 8.90 -22.33 2.76
C ALA A 78 8.39 -20.88 2.66
N ARG A 79 9.29 -19.89 2.65
CA ARG A 79 8.96 -18.48 2.49
C ARG A 79 8.37 -18.20 1.11
N LEU A 80 8.97 -18.73 0.06
CA LEU A 80 8.50 -18.59 -1.32
C LEU A 80 7.13 -19.24 -1.53
N ILE A 81 6.88 -20.42 -0.94
CA ILE A 81 5.56 -21.07 -0.94
C ILE A 81 4.53 -20.18 -0.24
N HIS A 82 4.87 -19.58 0.89
CA HIS A 82 3.98 -18.65 1.59
C HIS A 82 3.68 -17.41 0.74
N LEU A 83 4.71 -16.76 0.18
CA LEU A 83 4.53 -15.61 -0.71
C LEU A 83 3.63 -15.94 -1.91
N ARG A 84 3.75 -17.15 -2.47
CA ARG A 84 2.86 -17.60 -3.55
C ARG A 84 1.41 -17.65 -3.09
N LYS A 85 1.12 -18.17 -1.89
CA LYS A 85 -0.26 -18.18 -1.36
C LYS A 85 -0.83 -16.77 -1.24
N LEU A 86 -0.01 -15.79 -0.82
CA LEU A 86 -0.41 -14.39 -0.72
C LEU A 86 -0.71 -13.80 -2.10
N VAL A 87 0.16 -14.02 -3.07
CA VAL A 87 0.01 -13.53 -4.44
C VAL A 87 -1.22 -14.15 -5.10
N GLU A 88 -1.40 -15.48 -5.01
CA GLU A 88 -2.57 -16.19 -5.56
C GLU A 88 -3.89 -15.69 -4.93
N ALA A 89 -3.92 -15.44 -3.62
CA ALA A 89 -5.08 -14.84 -2.97
C ALA A 89 -5.37 -13.42 -3.49
N CYS A 90 -4.33 -12.61 -3.69
CA CYS A 90 -4.49 -11.28 -4.28
C CYS A 90 -5.07 -11.35 -5.69
N GLU A 91 -4.54 -12.22 -6.53
CA GLU A 91 -5.04 -12.44 -7.90
C GLU A 91 -6.50 -12.92 -7.91
N GLN A 92 -6.82 -13.88 -7.03
CA GLN A 92 -8.18 -14.43 -6.92
C GLN A 92 -9.23 -13.36 -6.62
N TYR A 93 -8.89 -12.38 -5.79
CA TYR A 93 -9.81 -11.32 -5.37
C TYR A 93 -9.60 -9.99 -6.09
N GLY A 94 -8.74 -9.92 -7.10
CA GLY A 94 -8.51 -8.72 -7.91
C GLY A 94 -7.79 -7.60 -7.17
N VAL A 95 -6.92 -7.94 -6.23
CA VAL A 95 -6.02 -7.02 -5.51
C VAL A 95 -4.62 -7.16 -6.07
N ILE A 96 -3.93 -6.06 -6.34
CA ILE A 96 -2.57 -6.08 -6.90
C ILE A 96 -1.56 -6.34 -5.78
N PRO A 97 -0.74 -7.40 -5.85
CA PRO A 97 0.33 -7.63 -4.87
C PRO A 97 1.60 -6.86 -5.24
N VAL A 98 2.24 -6.24 -4.23
CA VAL A 98 3.59 -5.66 -4.34
C VAL A 98 4.44 -6.29 -3.25
N ILE A 99 5.43 -7.11 -3.61
CA ILE A 99 6.40 -7.66 -2.66
C ILE A 99 7.46 -6.61 -2.38
N ALA A 100 7.70 -6.31 -1.10
CA ALA A 100 8.68 -5.32 -0.64
C ALA A 100 9.71 -5.96 0.28
N TYR A 101 10.99 -5.89 -0.10
CA TYR A 101 12.07 -6.46 0.69
C TYR A 101 12.62 -5.43 1.68
N GLN A 102 12.71 -5.81 2.96
CA GLN A 102 13.22 -4.93 4.02
C GLN A 102 14.70 -4.61 3.85
N ALA A 103 15.51 -5.57 3.42
CA ALA A 103 16.95 -5.44 3.21
C ALA A 103 17.71 -4.78 4.39
N ASP A 104 17.33 -5.12 5.63
CA ASP A 104 17.82 -4.45 6.84
C ASP A 104 19.35 -4.58 7.02
N GLU A 105 19.93 -5.74 6.71
CA GLU A 105 21.38 -5.95 6.75
C GLU A 105 22.11 -4.95 5.81
N TYR A 106 21.60 -4.80 4.58
CA TYR A 106 22.19 -3.88 3.61
C TYR A 106 22.01 -2.40 4.00
N LYS A 107 20.86 -2.04 4.57
CA LYS A 107 20.63 -0.67 5.09
C LYS A 107 21.62 -0.32 6.19
N ASN A 108 21.88 -1.26 7.09
CA ASN A 108 22.77 -1.09 8.23
C ASN A 108 24.26 -1.17 7.84
N ASP A 109 24.61 -1.94 6.82
CA ASP A 109 25.99 -2.15 6.39
C ASP A 109 26.06 -2.33 4.86
N PRO A 110 26.09 -1.25 4.07
CA PRO A 110 26.05 -1.31 2.61
C PRO A 110 27.37 -1.74 1.97
N LYS A 111 27.87 -2.91 2.39
CA LYS A 111 29.06 -3.58 1.83
C LYS A 111 28.70 -4.43 0.60
N ALA A 112 29.76 -4.86 -0.12
CA ALA A 112 29.62 -5.67 -1.31
C ALA A 112 28.91 -7.01 -1.07
N ASP A 113 29.15 -7.66 0.08
CA ASP A 113 28.52 -8.94 0.40
C ASP A 113 27.01 -8.76 0.62
N ASN A 114 26.60 -7.80 1.46
CA ASN A 114 25.19 -7.51 1.69
C ASN A 114 24.49 -6.97 0.42
N GLU A 115 25.21 -6.25 -0.46
CA GLU A 115 24.70 -5.87 -1.78
C GLU A 115 24.40 -7.13 -2.62
N LYS A 116 25.30 -8.11 -2.60
CA LYS A 116 25.12 -9.36 -3.32
C LYS A 116 23.94 -10.17 -2.77
N GLU A 117 23.71 -10.14 -1.46
CA GLU A 117 22.56 -10.79 -0.82
C GLU A 117 21.24 -10.19 -1.30
N VAL A 118 21.12 -8.84 -1.36
CA VAL A 118 19.93 -8.19 -1.92
C VAL A 118 19.66 -8.62 -3.37
N ILE A 119 20.72 -8.67 -4.20
CA ILE A 119 20.59 -9.09 -5.60
C ILE A 119 20.15 -10.56 -5.68
N ASN A 120 20.78 -11.46 -4.91
CA ASN A 120 20.46 -12.89 -4.90
C ASN A 120 19.03 -13.14 -4.38
N TRP A 121 18.59 -12.37 -3.38
CA TRP A 121 17.24 -12.45 -2.86
C TRP A 121 16.21 -12.20 -3.98
N TRP A 122 16.42 -11.13 -4.75
CA TRP A 122 15.54 -10.80 -5.86
C TRP A 122 15.65 -11.77 -7.04
N ILE A 123 16.82 -12.32 -7.31
CA ILE A 123 17.01 -13.39 -8.31
C ILE A 123 16.16 -14.62 -7.92
N ALA A 124 16.20 -15.04 -6.65
CA ALA A 124 15.41 -16.18 -6.18
C ALA A 124 13.91 -15.92 -6.33
N VAL A 125 13.44 -14.74 -5.93
CA VAL A 125 12.02 -14.35 -6.06
C VAL A 125 11.60 -14.23 -7.53
N ALA A 126 12.43 -13.62 -8.37
CA ALA A 126 12.14 -13.47 -9.81
C ALA A 126 12.06 -14.84 -10.51
N HIS A 127 12.95 -15.78 -10.21
CA HIS A 127 12.89 -17.15 -10.74
C HIS A 127 11.66 -17.91 -10.24
N TYR A 128 11.30 -17.75 -8.97
CA TYR A 128 10.17 -18.47 -8.39
C TYR A 128 8.82 -18.04 -8.98
N PHE A 129 8.64 -16.73 -9.17
CA PHE A 129 7.41 -16.20 -9.76
C PHE A 129 7.46 -16.23 -11.30
N GLY A 130 8.65 -16.12 -11.90
CA GLY A 130 8.83 -16.10 -13.35
C GLY A 130 7.96 -15.01 -13.98
N GLN A 131 7.37 -15.33 -15.14
CA GLN A 131 6.44 -14.43 -15.86
C GLN A 131 4.98 -14.57 -15.38
N ARG A 132 4.78 -15.17 -14.22
CA ARG A 132 3.45 -15.27 -13.61
C ARG A 132 3.03 -13.92 -13.07
N SER A 133 1.73 -13.71 -12.98
CA SER A 133 1.17 -12.51 -12.37
C SER A 133 1.75 -11.20 -12.95
N PRO A 134 1.31 -10.77 -14.13
CA PRO A 134 1.82 -9.52 -14.72
C PRO A 134 1.58 -8.30 -13.85
N MET A 135 0.60 -8.38 -12.93
CA MET A 135 0.30 -7.31 -11.98
C MET A 135 1.12 -7.39 -10.69
N LEU A 136 1.94 -8.43 -10.48
CA LEU A 136 2.84 -8.49 -9.33
C LEU A 136 3.96 -7.46 -9.48
N GLY A 137 4.11 -6.57 -8.48
CA GLY A 137 5.19 -5.58 -8.41
C GLY A 137 6.30 -5.98 -7.43
N PHE A 138 7.52 -5.50 -7.67
CA PHE A 138 8.68 -5.69 -6.80
C PHE A 138 9.20 -4.35 -6.29
N ASP A 139 9.09 -4.12 -4.99
CA ASP A 139 9.64 -2.96 -4.28
C ASP A 139 11.01 -3.36 -3.68
N LEU A 140 12.08 -2.89 -4.34
CA LEU A 140 13.41 -3.48 -4.18
C LEU A 140 14.03 -3.31 -2.80
N ILE A 141 13.85 -2.16 -2.17
CA ILE A 141 14.33 -1.87 -0.81
C ILE A 141 13.31 -1.00 -0.12
N TYR A 142 12.59 -1.57 0.82
CA TYR A 142 11.65 -0.84 1.67
C TYR A 142 12.36 0.21 2.52
N GLU A 143 12.02 1.49 2.33
CA GLU A 143 12.56 2.61 3.11
C GLU A 143 14.11 2.61 3.25
N PRO A 144 14.88 2.94 2.20
CA PRO A 144 16.32 3.10 2.33
C PRO A 144 16.66 4.07 3.48
N ALA A 145 17.40 3.57 4.48
CA ALA A 145 17.63 4.23 5.76
C ALA A 145 19.06 3.98 6.29
N ASP A 146 19.30 4.31 7.52
CA ASP A 146 20.49 3.99 8.31
C ASP A 146 21.80 4.39 7.62
N LYS A 147 22.81 3.53 7.57
CA LYS A 147 24.09 3.84 6.90
C LYS A 147 23.94 4.03 5.40
N LEU A 148 22.92 3.43 4.79
CA LEU A 148 22.63 3.60 3.37
C LEU A 148 22.24 5.04 3.03
N ASN A 149 21.69 5.82 3.98
CA ASN A 149 21.43 7.26 3.81
C ASN A 149 22.68 8.06 3.42
N HIS A 150 23.85 7.60 3.83
CA HIS A 150 25.13 8.26 3.56
C HIS A 150 25.88 7.65 2.36
N ASN A 151 25.29 6.67 1.67
CA ASN A 151 25.92 5.93 0.59
C ASN A 151 25.04 5.84 -0.68
N LEU A 152 24.79 6.98 -1.30
CA LEU A 152 24.01 7.08 -2.53
C LEU A 152 24.58 6.22 -3.67
N ALA A 153 25.91 6.13 -3.77
CA ALA A 153 26.55 5.33 -4.82
C ALA A 153 26.21 3.84 -4.68
N SER A 154 26.21 3.31 -3.44
CA SER A 154 25.80 1.94 -3.17
C SER A 154 24.32 1.71 -3.48
N LEU A 155 23.43 2.64 -3.07
CA LEU A 155 22.00 2.52 -3.35
C LEU A 155 21.73 2.45 -4.86
N ASN A 156 22.28 3.39 -5.63
CA ASN A 156 22.07 3.41 -7.09
C ASN A 156 22.70 2.18 -7.77
N ARG A 157 23.84 1.69 -7.29
CA ARG A 157 24.51 0.49 -7.82
C ARG A 157 23.71 -0.79 -7.56
N VAL A 158 23.15 -0.97 -6.35
CA VAL A 158 22.34 -2.14 -6.06
C VAL A 158 21.05 -2.12 -6.88
N TYR A 159 20.40 -0.98 -7.05
CA TYR A 159 19.24 -0.86 -7.93
C TYR A 159 19.55 -1.23 -9.37
N GLU A 160 20.63 -0.66 -9.95
CA GLU A 160 21.03 -0.95 -11.32
C GLU A 160 21.26 -2.46 -11.55
N LYS A 161 22.00 -3.12 -10.64
CA LYS A 161 22.28 -4.55 -10.74
C LYS A 161 21.05 -5.42 -10.52
N THR A 162 20.22 -5.08 -9.52
CA THR A 162 19.01 -5.85 -9.19
C THR A 162 17.97 -5.74 -10.31
N ILE A 163 17.72 -4.55 -10.84
CA ILE A 163 16.81 -4.34 -11.96
C ILE A 163 17.26 -5.17 -13.16
N LYS A 164 18.57 -5.12 -13.49
CA LYS A 164 19.11 -5.93 -14.60
C LYS A 164 18.88 -7.41 -14.35
N ALA A 165 19.21 -7.93 -13.17
CA ALA A 165 19.06 -9.34 -12.82
C ALA A 165 17.59 -9.81 -12.89
N ILE A 166 16.66 -9.00 -12.40
CA ILE A 166 15.23 -9.31 -12.50
C ILE A 166 14.78 -9.33 -13.96
N HIS A 167 15.16 -8.34 -14.76
CA HIS A 167 14.72 -8.23 -16.17
C HIS A 167 15.40 -9.23 -17.10
N ASP A 168 16.54 -9.78 -16.74
CA ASP A 168 17.12 -10.95 -17.44
C ASP A 168 16.23 -12.20 -17.30
N ILE A 169 15.40 -12.28 -16.23
CA ILE A 169 14.47 -13.38 -15.95
C ILE A 169 13.03 -13.04 -16.40
N ASP A 170 12.56 -11.84 -16.04
CA ASP A 170 11.21 -11.35 -16.29
C ASP A 170 11.25 -9.91 -16.82
N PRO A 171 11.36 -9.71 -18.14
CA PRO A 171 11.57 -8.40 -18.74
C PRO A 171 10.42 -7.40 -18.57
N GLN A 172 9.24 -7.86 -18.13
CA GLN A 172 8.04 -7.02 -17.99
C GLN A 172 7.70 -6.71 -16.53
N ARG A 173 8.52 -7.17 -15.57
CA ARG A 173 8.25 -6.99 -14.14
C ARG A 173 8.21 -5.51 -13.78
N MET A 174 7.11 -5.08 -13.13
CA MET A 174 6.98 -3.74 -12.54
C MET A 174 7.88 -3.63 -11.31
N ILE A 175 8.69 -2.60 -11.26
CA ILE A 175 9.71 -2.39 -10.22
C ILE A 175 9.49 -1.05 -9.55
N PHE A 176 9.64 -1.04 -8.23
CA PHE A 176 9.65 0.17 -7.42
C PHE A 176 11.04 0.38 -6.83
N ILE A 177 11.51 1.62 -6.85
CA ILE A 177 12.73 2.06 -6.18
C ILE A 177 12.46 3.30 -5.35
N ALA A 178 13.05 3.37 -4.18
CA ALA A 178 12.88 4.47 -3.24
C ALA A 178 14.18 5.28 -3.09
N PRO A 179 14.11 6.61 -2.94
CA PRO A 179 15.27 7.42 -2.56
C PRO A 179 15.66 7.18 -1.11
N ARG A 180 16.81 7.70 -0.70
CA ARG A 180 17.29 7.68 0.69
C ARG A 180 16.35 8.43 1.64
N LEU A 181 16.76 8.52 2.91
CA LEU A 181 16.08 9.28 3.96
C LEU A 181 14.64 8.77 4.19
N ARG A 182 14.48 7.44 4.21
CA ARG A 182 13.19 6.76 4.32
C ARG A 182 12.22 7.15 3.22
N ALA A 183 12.70 7.06 1.98
CA ALA A 183 11.93 7.42 0.79
C ALA A 183 11.49 8.90 0.77
N ALA A 184 12.34 9.83 1.16
CA ALA A 184 11.99 11.25 1.17
C ALA A 184 11.80 11.79 -0.26
N PRO A 185 10.68 12.47 -0.57
CA PRO A 185 10.44 12.98 -1.92
C PRO A 185 11.46 14.05 -2.34
N GLU A 186 12.09 14.72 -1.39
CA GLU A 186 13.15 15.69 -1.63
C GLU A 186 14.42 15.05 -2.23
N ASP A 187 14.63 13.75 -2.02
CA ASP A 187 15.78 13.00 -2.53
C ASP A 187 15.47 12.20 -3.82
N LEU A 188 14.27 12.27 -4.38
CA LEU A 188 13.89 11.61 -5.64
C LEU A 188 14.87 11.92 -6.80
N SER A 189 15.40 13.14 -6.84
CA SER A 189 16.34 13.54 -7.88
C SER A 189 17.70 12.88 -7.78
N SER A 190 18.01 12.21 -6.70
CA SER A 190 19.25 11.46 -6.49
C SER A 190 19.23 10.06 -7.13
N LEU A 191 18.04 9.54 -7.46
CA LEU A 191 17.87 8.24 -8.09
C LEU A 191 18.47 8.23 -9.50
N LYS A 192 19.33 7.25 -9.77
CA LYS A 192 19.85 6.97 -11.10
C LYS A 192 18.88 6.03 -11.83
N LEU A 193 18.20 6.56 -12.83
CA LEU A 193 17.19 5.83 -13.59
C LEU A 193 17.84 5.11 -14.79
N PRO A 194 17.59 3.79 -14.96
CA PRO A 194 18.06 3.07 -16.15
C PRO A 194 17.43 3.64 -17.44
N PRO A 195 18.11 3.54 -18.58
CA PRO A 195 17.54 3.94 -19.86
C PRO A 195 16.22 3.21 -20.17
N ARG A 196 15.20 3.95 -20.64
CA ARG A 196 13.86 3.40 -20.98
C ARG A 196 13.09 2.79 -19.82
N SER A 197 13.48 3.09 -18.56
CA SER A 197 12.84 2.53 -17.38
C SER A 197 11.44 3.08 -17.10
N GLN A 198 11.02 4.15 -17.76
CA GLN A 198 9.66 4.71 -17.65
C GLN A 198 8.54 3.74 -18.03
N ASN A 199 8.85 2.62 -18.68
CA ASN A 199 7.87 1.61 -19.05
C ASN A 199 7.57 0.63 -17.92
N TYR A 200 8.47 0.45 -16.93
CA TYR A 200 8.36 -0.58 -15.91
C TYR A 200 8.74 -0.11 -14.50
N LEU A 201 9.22 1.12 -14.34
CA LEU A 201 9.74 1.60 -13.07
C LEU A 201 8.89 2.72 -12.50
N LEU A 202 8.53 2.57 -11.22
CA LEU A 202 7.88 3.56 -10.41
C LEU A 202 8.87 4.03 -9.32
N ALA A 203 8.88 5.34 -9.04
CA ALA A 203 9.58 5.83 -7.86
C ALA A 203 8.65 5.83 -6.66
N GLU A 204 9.07 5.13 -5.62
CA GLU A 204 8.42 5.18 -4.33
C GLU A 204 8.86 6.42 -3.55
N TRP A 205 7.95 7.01 -2.78
CA TRP A 205 8.26 8.02 -1.79
C TRP A 205 7.24 8.01 -0.64
N HIS A 206 7.64 8.53 0.52
CA HIS A 206 6.84 8.54 1.72
C HIS A 206 6.59 9.96 2.24
N ILE A 207 5.49 10.11 2.97
CA ILE A 207 5.14 11.38 3.63
C ILE A 207 4.89 11.19 5.13
N PHE A 208 5.31 10.05 5.66
CA PHE A 208 4.99 9.59 7.00
C PHE A 208 5.31 10.58 8.13
N PRO A 209 6.47 11.28 8.14
CA PRO A 209 6.85 12.15 9.27
C PRO A 209 6.03 13.45 9.38
N TRP A 210 5.06 13.70 8.52
CA TRP A 210 4.41 15.01 8.40
C TRP A 210 2.96 15.02 8.86
N GLY A 211 2.52 13.93 9.45
CA GLY A 211 1.19 13.79 10.03
C GLY A 211 1.08 14.27 11.48
N PRO A 212 0.00 13.89 12.17
CA PRO A 212 -0.26 14.28 13.56
C PRO A 212 0.63 13.58 14.59
N LEU A 213 1.57 12.74 14.15
CA LEU A 213 2.56 12.10 15.01
C LEU A 213 3.64 13.08 15.47
N LYS A 214 4.11 12.87 16.70
CA LYS A 214 5.24 13.63 17.24
C LYS A 214 6.54 13.20 16.54
N ASN A 215 7.20 14.13 15.89
CA ASN A 215 8.48 13.94 15.24
C ASN A 215 9.50 14.94 15.80
N ASN A 216 10.62 14.45 16.34
CA ASN A 216 11.66 15.28 16.96
C ASN A 216 11.10 16.29 17.98
N GLY A 217 10.17 15.85 18.82
CA GLY A 217 9.55 16.68 19.85
C GLY A 217 8.45 17.63 19.38
N LYS A 218 8.17 17.71 18.08
CA LYS A 218 7.16 18.59 17.48
C LYS A 218 6.07 17.78 16.77
N TYR A 219 4.89 18.36 16.65
CA TYR A 219 3.82 17.84 15.82
C TYR A 219 3.81 18.61 14.50
N PRO A 220 4.17 17.97 13.37
CA PRO A 220 4.15 18.60 12.05
C PRO A 220 2.75 18.98 11.59
N TRP A 221 1.73 18.33 12.16
CA TRP A 221 0.32 18.61 11.92
C TRP A 221 -0.44 18.70 13.24
N THR A 222 -1.17 19.77 13.46
CA THR A 222 -1.96 20.00 14.66
C THR A 222 -3.44 20.17 14.33
N SER A 223 -3.77 21.11 13.46
CA SER A 223 -5.15 21.48 13.11
C SER A 223 -5.37 21.73 11.61
N GLY A 224 -4.36 21.51 10.77
CA GLY A 224 -4.44 21.79 9.33
C GLY A 224 -4.31 23.27 9.01
N THR A 225 -3.40 23.97 9.70
CA THR A 225 -3.07 25.36 9.37
C THR A 225 -2.58 25.51 7.93
N ALA A 226 -2.61 26.74 7.39
CA ALA A 226 -2.09 27.02 6.06
C ALA A 226 -0.63 26.57 5.88
N ALA A 227 0.21 26.75 6.91
CA ALA A 227 1.61 26.34 6.88
C ALA A 227 1.76 24.81 6.87
N GLU A 228 0.99 24.07 7.67
CA GLU A 228 0.98 22.61 7.70
C GLU A 228 0.54 22.02 6.35
N LYS A 229 -0.53 22.54 5.77
CA LYS A 229 -1.00 22.17 4.42
C LYS A 229 0.03 22.48 3.35
N ALA A 230 0.65 23.66 3.39
CA ALA A 230 1.70 24.06 2.44
C ALA A 230 2.91 23.13 2.51
N ALA A 231 3.29 22.64 3.69
CA ALA A 231 4.38 21.68 3.83
C ALA A 231 4.10 20.36 3.10
N ILE A 232 2.87 19.88 3.10
CA ILE A 232 2.44 18.68 2.37
C ILE A 232 2.35 18.96 0.87
N HIS A 233 1.74 20.07 0.47
CA HIS A 233 1.67 20.48 -0.93
C HIS A 233 3.05 20.58 -1.58
N ASN A 234 4.05 21.13 -0.86
CA ASN A 234 5.42 21.24 -1.36
C ASN A 234 6.04 19.87 -1.66
N ARG A 235 5.74 18.84 -0.88
CA ARG A 235 6.24 17.47 -1.11
C ARG A 235 5.59 16.81 -2.30
N ILE A 236 4.27 16.90 -2.38
CA ILE A 236 3.51 16.42 -3.54
C ILE A 236 4.01 17.13 -4.81
N ALA A 237 4.17 18.47 -4.75
CA ALA A 237 4.70 19.25 -5.88
C ALA A 237 6.13 18.85 -6.24
N THR A 238 6.98 18.44 -5.28
CA THR A 238 8.32 17.93 -5.55
C THR A 238 8.28 16.64 -6.33
N ALA A 239 7.43 15.69 -5.94
CA ALA A 239 7.24 14.45 -6.67
C ALA A 239 6.66 14.70 -8.08
N LEU A 240 5.68 15.59 -8.22
CA LEU A 240 5.11 15.94 -9.53
C LEU A 240 6.14 16.59 -10.47
N ARG A 241 6.97 17.50 -9.97
CA ARG A 241 8.08 18.07 -10.76
C ARG A 241 9.09 17.01 -11.19
N TRP A 242 9.39 16.05 -10.31
CA TRP A 242 10.26 14.92 -10.66
C TRP A 242 9.63 14.06 -11.75
N GLN A 243 8.35 13.70 -11.66
CA GLN A 243 7.63 12.98 -12.71
C GLN A 243 7.67 13.70 -14.05
N GLN A 244 7.39 15.01 -14.04
CA GLN A 244 7.42 15.84 -15.24
C GLN A 244 8.81 15.89 -15.89
N LYS A 245 9.86 15.97 -15.06
CA LYS A 245 11.26 16.04 -15.54
C LYS A 245 11.76 14.71 -16.13
N THR A 246 11.33 13.58 -15.55
CA THR A 246 11.90 12.26 -15.86
C THR A 246 11.01 11.43 -16.77
N GLY A 247 9.72 11.75 -16.88
CA GLY A 247 8.72 10.94 -17.57
C GLY A 247 8.31 9.67 -16.81
N HIS A 248 8.80 9.48 -15.59
CA HIS A 248 8.41 8.36 -14.73
C HIS A 248 7.18 8.70 -13.91
N VAL A 249 6.45 7.69 -13.48
CA VAL A 249 5.38 7.79 -12.49
C VAL A 249 5.93 7.55 -11.08
N SER A 250 5.19 8.00 -10.07
CA SER A 250 5.55 7.75 -8.68
C SER A 250 4.37 7.21 -7.88
N TRP A 251 4.68 6.63 -6.73
CA TRP A 251 3.76 6.02 -5.81
C TRP A 251 4.11 6.43 -4.38
N VAL A 252 3.11 6.77 -3.56
CA VAL A 252 3.31 6.96 -2.13
C VAL A 252 3.22 5.60 -1.47
N GLY A 253 4.38 5.00 -1.20
CA GLY A 253 4.48 3.65 -0.65
C GLY A 253 3.93 3.52 0.76
N GLY A 254 3.85 4.61 1.51
CA GLY A 254 3.25 4.56 2.85
C GLY A 254 3.06 5.93 3.46
N TRP A 255 1.90 6.10 4.10
CA TRP A 255 1.59 7.22 4.96
C TRP A 255 0.56 6.78 6.02
N GLY A 256 0.47 7.51 7.12
CA GLY A 256 -0.47 7.20 8.17
C GLY A 256 -0.64 8.35 9.15
N VAL A 257 -1.56 8.19 10.07
CA VAL A 257 -1.90 9.20 11.09
C VAL A 257 -1.33 8.87 12.48
N GLY A 258 -0.52 7.81 12.56
CA GLY A 258 -0.06 7.22 13.81
C GLY A 258 -0.92 6.06 14.28
N GLU A 259 -0.65 5.57 15.48
CA GLU A 259 -1.37 4.43 16.03
C GLU A 259 -2.82 4.81 16.33
N SER A 260 -3.75 4.03 15.76
CA SER A 260 -5.18 4.20 15.94
C SER A 260 -5.91 2.88 16.23
N ASN A 261 -5.16 1.79 16.38
CA ASN A 261 -5.66 0.41 16.43
C ASN A 261 -6.62 0.08 17.60
N ARG A 262 -6.67 0.92 18.64
CA ARG A 262 -7.52 0.69 19.83
C ARG A 262 -8.36 1.89 20.22
N PHE A 263 -8.23 3.01 19.51
CA PHE A 263 -8.83 4.27 19.91
C PHE A 263 -9.67 4.88 18.80
N THR A 264 -10.70 5.57 19.17
CA THR A 264 -11.42 6.44 18.25
C THR A 264 -10.47 7.52 17.72
N PRO A 265 -10.37 7.70 16.40
CA PRO A 265 -9.49 8.69 15.82
C PRO A 265 -9.81 10.11 16.32
N THR A 266 -8.78 10.89 16.59
CA THR A 266 -8.94 12.29 16.98
C THR A 266 -9.38 13.14 15.78
N ALA A 267 -9.97 14.31 16.05
CA ALA A 267 -10.34 15.27 15.01
C ALA A 267 -9.13 15.68 14.15
N SER A 268 -7.93 15.80 14.75
CA SER A 268 -6.69 16.11 14.03
C SER A 268 -6.27 14.98 13.07
N GLN A 269 -6.38 13.72 13.50
CA GLN A 269 -6.10 12.55 12.65
C GLN A 269 -7.08 12.47 11.47
N MET A 270 -8.38 12.66 11.73
CA MET A 270 -9.41 12.69 10.68
C MET A 270 -9.18 13.81 9.67
N ALA A 271 -8.87 15.02 10.14
CA ALA A 271 -8.59 16.18 9.29
C ALA A 271 -7.34 15.95 8.42
N PHE A 272 -6.28 15.39 9.00
CA PHE A 272 -5.07 15.06 8.26
C PHE A 272 -5.33 13.97 7.21
N ALA A 273 -5.99 12.89 7.58
CA ALA A 273 -6.29 11.78 6.68
C ALA A 273 -7.12 12.23 5.48
N THR A 274 -8.18 13.00 5.73
CA THR A 274 -9.03 13.56 4.67
C THR A 274 -8.20 14.45 3.73
N PHE A 275 -7.41 15.36 4.29
CA PHE A 275 -6.57 16.27 3.50
C PHE A 275 -5.57 15.51 2.63
N MET A 276 -4.81 14.57 3.22
CA MET A 276 -3.81 13.78 2.51
C MET A 276 -4.44 12.97 1.36
N ALA A 277 -5.49 12.22 1.65
CA ALA A 277 -6.14 11.39 0.64
C ALA A 277 -6.70 12.24 -0.51
N CYS A 278 -7.33 13.39 -0.20
CA CYS A 278 -7.83 14.32 -1.22
C CYS A 278 -6.71 14.90 -2.09
N GLU A 279 -5.60 15.32 -1.50
CA GLU A 279 -4.49 15.91 -2.28
C GLU A 279 -3.77 14.87 -3.14
N LEU A 280 -3.62 13.63 -2.67
CA LEU A 280 -3.05 12.54 -3.47
C LEU A 280 -3.97 12.13 -4.63
N GLN A 281 -5.29 12.03 -4.39
CA GLN A 281 -6.27 11.76 -5.45
C GLN A 281 -6.30 12.87 -6.50
N LYS A 282 -6.27 14.14 -6.07
CA LYS A 282 -6.19 15.31 -6.96
C LYS A 282 -4.92 15.28 -7.80
N ALA A 283 -3.80 14.88 -7.21
CA ALA A 283 -2.52 14.71 -7.89
C ALA A 283 -2.47 13.45 -8.79
N LYS A 284 -3.47 12.56 -8.71
CA LYS A 284 -3.52 11.25 -9.40
C LYS A 284 -2.29 10.38 -9.06
N ILE A 285 -1.81 10.44 -7.84
CA ILE A 285 -0.72 9.63 -7.33
C ILE A 285 -1.32 8.46 -6.54
N PRO A 286 -1.09 7.20 -6.93
CA PRO A 286 -1.51 6.05 -6.15
C PRO A 286 -0.76 5.99 -4.83
N TYR A 287 -1.38 5.40 -3.81
CA TYR A 287 -0.80 5.38 -2.47
C TYR A 287 -1.21 4.16 -1.65
N ALA A 288 -0.38 3.77 -0.68
CA ALA A 288 -0.68 2.79 0.34
C ALA A 288 -0.78 3.42 1.73
N VAL A 289 -1.74 2.95 2.51
CA VAL A 289 -1.92 3.30 3.92
C VAL A 289 -1.07 2.37 4.78
N ASN A 290 -0.41 2.88 5.80
CA ASN A 290 0.41 2.07 6.71
C ASN A 290 -0.29 1.96 8.08
N ALA A 291 -0.64 0.79 8.61
CA ALA A 291 -0.62 -0.54 8.03
C ALA A 291 -1.89 -1.30 8.45
N ASP A 292 -2.13 -2.47 7.86
CA ASP A 292 -3.34 -3.28 8.00
C ASP A 292 -3.71 -3.61 9.45
N PHE A 293 -2.75 -4.00 10.29
CA PHE A 293 -2.96 -4.38 11.70
C PHE A 293 -3.61 -3.28 12.54
N GLN A 294 -3.60 -2.03 12.09
CA GLN A 294 -4.31 -0.94 12.75
C GLN A 294 -5.81 -1.01 12.53
N PHE A 295 -6.25 -1.58 11.41
CA PHE A 295 -7.61 -1.52 10.91
C PHE A 295 -8.30 -2.88 10.86
N TYR A 296 -7.54 -3.96 10.70
CA TYR A 296 -8.06 -5.31 10.56
C TYR A 296 -7.49 -6.22 11.65
N ASP A 297 -8.34 -7.05 12.21
CA ASP A 297 -7.96 -8.10 13.15
C ASP A 297 -7.83 -9.42 12.40
N GLY A 298 -6.59 -9.89 12.19
CA GLY A 298 -6.33 -11.11 11.46
C GLY A 298 -6.78 -12.37 12.18
N GLU A 299 -6.80 -12.35 13.52
CA GLU A 299 -7.26 -13.48 14.35
C GLU A 299 -8.78 -13.64 14.30
N GLU A 300 -9.49 -12.51 14.36
CA GLU A 300 -10.96 -12.51 14.31
C GLU A 300 -11.49 -12.45 12.86
N GLY A 301 -10.64 -12.17 11.87
CA GLY A 301 -11.05 -12.02 10.48
C GLY A 301 -12.02 -10.85 10.27
N ALA A 302 -11.83 -9.73 10.97
CA ALA A 302 -12.81 -8.63 11.00
C ALA A 302 -12.14 -7.24 11.03
N TRP A 303 -12.84 -6.25 10.48
CA TRP A 303 -12.45 -4.85 10.61
C TRP A 303 -12.60 -4.38 12.05
N ARG A 304 -11.62 -3.64 12.56
CA ARG A 304 -11.66 -3.00 13.88
C ARG A 304 -12.62 -1.81 13.84
N PRO A 305 -13.71 -1.80 14.65
CA PRO A 305 -14.74 -0.76 14.54
C PRO A 305 -14.24 0.65 14.91
N ALA A 306 -13.33 0.76 15.89
CA ALA A 306 -12.86 2.06 16.37
C ALA A 306 -12.10 2.88 15.30
N PRO A 307 -11.10 2.33 14.57
CA PRO A 307 -10.39 3.03 13.51
C PRO A 307 -11.08 2.98 12.14
N GLU A 308 -12.18 2.26 11.97
CA GLU A 308 -12.84 2.11 10.67
C GLU A 308 -13.23 3.45 10.01
N PRO A 309 -13.77 4.45 10.73
CA PRO A 309 -14.06 5.76 10.14
C PRO A 309 -12.81 6.46 9.56
N LEU A 310 -11.64 6.25 10.18
CA LEU A 310 -10.38 6.78 9.70
C LEU A 310 -9.96 6.08 8.41
N LEU A 311 -10.00 4.76 8.37
CA LEU A 311 -9.70 3.99 7.16
C LEU A 311 -10.62 4.42 6.01
N GLN A 312 -11.91 4.61 6.29
CA GLN A 312 -12.87 5.03 5.28
C GLN A 312 -12.47 6.36 4.60
N VAL A 313 -12.06 7.36 5.36
CA VAL A 313 -11.60 8.63 4.76
C VAL A 313 -10.24 8.51 4.08
N MET A 314 -9.38 7.58 4.49
CA MET A 314 -8.11 7.31 3.82
C MET A 314 -8.27 6.61 2.47
N ILE A 315 -9.31 5.78 2.31
CA ILE A 315 -9.58 5.04 1.08
C ILE A 315 -10.50 5.83 0.14
N ALA A 316 -11.58 6.38 0.66
CA ALA A 316 -12.62 7.06 -0.10
C ALA A 316 -12.98 8.42 0.54
N PRO A 317 -12.08 9.41 0.49
CA PRO A 317 -12.33 10.72 1.08
C PRO A 317 -13.45 11.46 0.36
N VAL A 318 -14.22 12.22 1.13
CA VAL A 318 -15.11 13.22 0.57
C VAL A 318 -14.34 14.53 0.45
N CYS A 319 -13.94 14.88 -0.77
CA CYS A 319 -13.13 16.05 -1.03
C CYS A 319 -13.99 17.27 -1.41
N ASP A 320 -13.58 18.45 -0.98
CA ASP A 320 -14.23 19.71 -1.38
C ASP A 320 -14.08 19.91 -2.89
N LYS A 321 -15.15 20.33 -3.53
CA LYS A 321 -15.10 20.69 -4.96
C LYS A 321 -14.34 22.01 -5.13
N PRO A 322 -13.54 22.15 -6.21
CA PRO A 322 -12.88 23.42 -6.50
C PRO A 322 -13.90 24.56 -6.56
N GLY A 323 -13.77 25.56 -5.66
CA GLY A 323 -14.63 26.74 -5.63
C GLY A 323 -15.77 26.72 -4.59
N GLU A 324 -16.01 25.63 -3.88
CA GLU A 324 -16.90 25.63 -2.71
C GLU A 324 -16.18 26.23 -1.49
N LYS A 325 -16.76 27.27 -0.88
CA LYS A 325 -16.30 27.76 0.42
C LYS A 325 -16.49 26.66 1.46
N PRO A 326 -15.56 26.48 2.42
CA PRO A 326 -15.72 25.48 3.48
C PRO A 326 -17.03 25.72 4.23
N GLY A 327 -18.05 24.96 3.87
CA GLY A 327 -19.32 24.94 4.57
C GLY A 327 -19.20 24.05 5.78
N HIS A 328 -19.60 24.55 6.96
CA HIS A 328 -19.84 23.72 8.15
C HIS A 328 -20.92 22.68 7.83
N ARG A 329 -20.54 21.55 7.25
CA ARG A 329 -21.40 20.37 7.24
C ARG A 329 -21.32 19.72 8.61
N ALA A 330 -22.26 20.06 9.48
CA ALA A 330 -22.50 19.30 10.70
C ALA A 330 -22.73 17.84 10.32
N VAL A 331 -21.89 16.95 10.83
CA VAL A 331 -22.13 15.51 10.79
C VAL A 331 -23.43 15.27 11.51
N LYS A 332 -24.48 14.90 10.78
CA LYS A 332 -25.76 14.52 11.35
C LYS A 332 -25.53 13.25 12.16
N PRO A 333 -25.83 13.21 13.47
CA PRO A 333 -25.73 11.98 14.23
C PRO A 333 -26.67 10.94 13.63
N ALA A 334 -26.23 9.72 13.46
CA ALA A 334 -27.06 8.61 13.05
C ALA A 334 -28.26 8.53 13.98
N ALA A 335 -29.47 8.52 13.39
CA ALA A 335 -30.73 8.38 14.14
C ALA A 335 -30.66 7.11 14.98
N ARG A 336 -30.76 7.26 16.31
CA ARG A 336 -31.01 6.16 17.23
C ARG A 336 -32.40 5.63 16.90
N ASP A 337 -32.46 4.39 16.48
CA ASP A 337 -33.72 3.64 16.38
C ASP A 337 -34.28 3.47 17.79
N ALA A 338 -35.29 4.28 18.10
CA ALA A 338 -36.10 4.17 19.30
C ALA A 338 -37.29 3.27 18.98
N GLY A 339 -37.24 2.02 19.38
CA GLY A 339 -38.42 1.18 19.20
C GLY A 339 -38.25 -0.25 19.66
N ARG A 340 -38.35 -0.53 20.95
CA ARG A 340 -39.33 -1.46 21.47
C ARG A 340 -39.04 -1.82 22.93
N ALA A 341 -39.78 -1.16 23.81
CA ALA A 341 -39.91 -1.59 25.21
C ALA A 341 -40.70 -2.92 25.30
N THR A 342 -40.22 -3.88 26.02
CA THR A 342 -40.98 -4.99 26.59
C THR A 342 -40.75 -5.04 28.08
N PRO A 343 -41.75 -5.41 28.88
CA PRO A 343 -41.84 -4.98 30.28
C PRO A 343 -41.10 -5.89 31.28
N ALA A 344 -40.77 -5.27 32.39
CA ALA A 344 -40.10 -5.82 33.54
C ALA A 344 -40.85 -7.03 34.18
N ALA A 345 -40.10 -8.06 34.55
CA ALA A 345 -40.50 -8.99 35.60
C ALA A 345 -39.58 -8.77 36.79
N ALA A 346 -40.20 -8.37 37.90
CA ALA A 346 -39.58 -8.24 39.19
C ALA A 346 -39.30 -9.62 39.79
N SER A 347 -38.09 -9.80 40.37
CA SER A 347 -37.88 -10.83 41.40
C SER A 347 -36.83 -10.34 42.38
N THR A 348 -37.25 -10.46 43.60
CA THR A 348 -36.80 -10.02 44.90
C THR A 348 -35.39 -10.43 45.31
N ALA A 349 -34.83 -9.59 46.17
CA ALA A 349 -33.58 -9.64 46.90
C ALA A 349 -33.34 -10.92 47.74
N LYS A 350 -32.05 -11.23 47.90
CA LYS A 350 -31.51 -11.59 49.23
C LYS A 350 -30.03 -11.26 49.37
N SER A 351 -29.77 -10.47 50.38
CA SER A 351 -28.51 -10.04 51.00
C SER A 351 -27.70 -11.22 51.56
N ALA A 352 -26.36 -11.17 51.38
CA ALA A 352 -25.38 -11.54 52.41
C ALA A 352 -23.98 -11.13 51.99
N ALA A 353 -23.36 -10.26 52.77
CA ALA A 353 -21.93 -10.10 52.96
C ALA A 353 -21.64 -10.47 54.42
N PRO A 354 -20.40 -10.45 54.98
CA PRO A 354 -19.05 -10.46 54.42
C PRO A 354 -18.09 -11.41 55.18
N SER A 355 -16.84 -11.54 54.73
CA SER A 355 -15.60 -11.74 55.55
C SER A 355 -14.51 -12.24 54.54
N GLY A 356 -13.28 -11.81 54.47
CA GLY A 356 -12.36 -11.22 55.36
C GLY A 356 -10.97 -11.83 55.11
N SER A 357 -9.90 -11.00 55.07
CA SER A 357 -8.50 -11.33 55.41
C SER A 357 -7.63 -12.08 54.39
N SER A 358 -6.64 -11.47 53.79
CA SER A 358 -5.27 -11.12 54.22
C SER A 358 -4.17 -11.97 53.56
N ALA A 359 -3.16 -11.24 53.15
CA ALA A 359 -1.70 -11.54 53.11
C ALA A 359 -1.08 -12.03 51.79
N SER A 360 -0.24 -11.16 51.24
CA SER A 360 1.02 -11.44 50.54
C SER A 360 2.05 -11.99 51.58
N PRO A 361 3.31 -12.40 51.25
CA PRO A 361 4.10 -12.24 50.01
C PRO A 361 4.77 -13.57 49.60
N ASP A 362 5.30 -13.63 48.37
CA ASP A 362 6.72 -13.76 47.98
C ASP A 362 6.84 -13.62 46.46
#